data_850aa2c9b403f745a122d972796b25a6
#
_entry.id   850aa2c9b403f745a122d972796b25a6
#
_cell.length_a   1.000
_cell.length_b   1.000
_cell.length_c   1.000
_cell.angle_alpha   90.00
_cell.angle_beta   90.00
_cell.angle_gamma   90.00
#
_symmetry.space_group_name_H-M   'P 1'
#
loop_
_entity.id
_entity.type
_entity.pdbx_description
1 polymer ?
#
loop_
_entity_poly.entity_id
_entity_poly.type
_entity_poly.pdbx_seq_one_letter_code
_entity_poly.pdbx_strand_id
1 'polypeptide(L)'
;MTVPTDVPQTSATEPGAARRPHVVVIGGGISGLAAAWRLARLRHDLDITVLEGSPDVGGKLRVSEIEGVAVDEGAESVLATRPEAVRLIEEIGLGDDLVHPTAAAPRLFLDPELVPLPSGLVMGVPTDLASLARSGVVSPQGLARIPLDHVIPQTAIKDDVSIGEYVGRRLGPEVVVRLVAPLLMGVYADRPIHISMRAAAPGLFAAAKGERSLLQAAQSTRARSNDLVTAGPVFAGVRGGIGRIPQVLRERLQGAGAVVETGATVRTLRRAPRGWRLEVGAANATREVLADAVILAVQAPVATKLVKGLSVQAETELSEIETTSVAVVTMLYRRDDLPGGDVPEGSGYLTPSDALRPVKAATFASHKWQWIDDAASARGFVAVRASMGHADDVAVLQRDDDELARLAADDVAFVARLGRARPAAVRVTRWGGGLPRYPVGHVDRAQRITEALESLPGLAVCGAAFDGVGIAACINRAEVAAARVSQRLGQDGEWRHG
;
A
#
# COMPACT_ATOMS: atom_id res chain seq x y z
N MET A 1 20.93 -57.74 3.28
CA MET A 1 19.84 -56.96 2.69
C MET A 1 20.36 -55.55 2.45
N THR A 2 20.82 -55.35 1.24
CA THR A 2 21.37 -54.07 0.75
C THR A 2 20.23 -53.23 0.17
N VAL A 3 20.06 -52.00 0.69
CA VAL A 3 19.13 -51.03 0.19
C VAL A 3 19.79 -50.29 -0.99
N PRO A 4 19.15 -50.12 -2.14
CA PRO A 4 19.67 -49.33 -3.24
C PRO A 4 19.43 -47.85 -2.96
N THR A 5 20.48 -47.06 -2.93
CA THR A 5 20.43 -45.60 -3.01
C THR A 5 20.27 -45.17 -4.47
N ASP A 6 19.06 -44.90 -4.87
CA ASP A 6 18.79 -44.25 -6.15
C ASP A 6 18.91 -42.73 -5.95
N VAL A 7 20.04 -42.19 -6.41
CA VAL A 7 20.24 -40.73 -6.59
C VAL A 7 19.72 -40.39 -7.97
N PRO A 8 18.76 -39.48 -8.14
CA PRO A 8 18.32 -39.07 -9.46
C PRO A 8 19.48 -38.39 -10.19
N GLN A 9 19.94 -39.01 -11.25
CA GLN A 9 20.89 -38.45 -12.21
C GLN A 9 20.26 -37.21 -12.83
N THR A 10 20.94 -36.06 -12.67
CA THR A 10 20.70 -34.84 -13.47
C THR A 10 20.70 -35.22 -14.94
N SER A 11 19.55 -35.05 -15.60
CA SER A 11 19.40 -35.21 -17.05
C SER A 11 20.42 -34.33 -17.76
N ALA A 12 21.30 -34.95 -18.53
CA ALA A 12 22.23 -34.27 -19.42
C ALA A 12 21.40 -33.47 -20.44
N THR A 13 21.54 -32.16 -20.40
CA THR A 13 20.95 -31.22 -21.36
C THR A 13 21.56 -31.50 -22.73
N GLU A 14 20.71 -31.67 -23.75
CA GLU A 14 21.14 -31.82 -25.15
C GLU A 14 22.08 -30.65 -25.55
N PRO A 15 23.19 -30.89 -26.26
CA PRO A 15 24.09 -29.85 -26.70
C PRO A 15 23.44 -29.08 -27.87
N GLY A 16 22.93 -27.85 -27.58
CA GLY A 16 22.42 -26.96 -28.63
C GLY A 16 21.33 -25.99 -28.24
N ALA A 17 20.56 -26.21 -27.20
CA ALA A 17 19.57 -25.23 -26.76
C ALA A 17 20.24 -24.09 -25.96
N ALA A 18 20.17 -22.85 -26.46
CA ALA A 18 20.65 -21.70 -25.73
C ALA A 18 19.94 -21.63 -24.36
N ARG A 19 20.72 -21.60 -23.27
CA ARG A 19 20.19 -21.49 -21.89
C ARG A 19 19.29 -20.26 -21.79
N ARG A 20 18.07 -20.44 -21.32
CA ARG A 20 17.14 -19.33 -21.03
C ARG A 20 17.75 -18.43 -19.92
N PRO A 21 17.70 -17.10 -20.07
CA PRO A 21 18.12 -16.21 -18.99
C PRO A 21 17.23 -16.39 -17.78
N HIS A 22 17.85 -16.53 -16.59
CA HIS A 22 17.13 -16.71 -15.32
C HIS A 22 16.98 -15.38 -14.59
N VAL A 23 15.74 -14.99 -14.31
CA VAL A 23 15.40 -13.79 -13.53
C VAL A 23 14.83 -14.21 -12.18
N VAL A 24 15.43 -13.71 -11.11
CA VAL A 24 14.94 -13.92 -9.74
C VAL A 24 14.28 -12.64 -9.22
N VAL A 25 13.04 -12.76 -8.76
CA VAL A 25 12.31 -11.70 -8.06
C VAL A 25 12.31 -12.01 -6.58
N ILE A 26 12.87 -11.12 -5.76
CA ILE A 26 12.95 -11.29 -4.31
C ILE A 26 11.81 -10.53 -3.65
N GLY A 27 10.86 -11.28 -3.07
CA GLY A 27 9.63 -10.79 -2.45
C GLY A 27 8.37 -11.13 -3.25
N GLY A 28 7.45 -11.87 -2.62
CA GLY A 28 6.17 -12.32 -3.17
C GLY A 28 4.97 -11.41 -2.82
N GLY A 29 5.22 -10.15 -2.47
CA GLY A 29 4.17 -9.13 -2.35
C GLY A 29 3.66 -8.68 -3.72
N ILE A 30 2.65 -7.79 -3.74
CA ILE A 30 2.04 -7.31 -4.99
C ILE A 30 3.06 -6.76 -6.00
N SER A 31 4.11 -6.05 -5.52
CA SER A 31 5.14 -5.51 -6.41
C SER A 31 5.97 -6.60 -7.08
N GLY A 32 6.39 -7.63 -6.33
CA GLY A 32 7.19 -8.72 -6.89
C GLY A 32 6.38 -9.60 -7.83
N LEU A 33 5.15 -9.96 -7.44
CA LEU A 33 4.26 -10.75 -8.29
C LEU A 33 3.90 -10.01 -9.59
N ALA A 34 3.60 -8.70 -9.51
CA ALA A 34 3.33 -7.88 -10.70
C ALA A 34 4.57 -7.76 -11.60
N ALA A 35 5.78 -7.62 -11.02
CA ALA A 35 7.02 -7.61 -11.80
C ALA A 35 7.26 -8.94 -12.52
N ALA A 36 7.08 -10.07 -11.83
CA ALA A 36 7.19 -11.39 -12.42
C ALA A 36 6.14 -11.62 -13.52
N TRP A 37 4.89 -11.20 -13.28
CA TRP A 37 3.81 -11.28 -14.28
C TRP A 37 4.15 -10.45 -15.52
N ARG A 38 4.60 -9.22 -15.32
CA ARG A 38 5.01 -8.37 -16.45
C ARG A 38 6.17 -8.96 -17.26
N LEU A 39 7.18 -9.54 -16.60
CA LEU A 39 8.27 -10.27 -17.26
C LEU A 39 7.73 -11.44 -18.12
N ALA A 40 6.87 -12.29 -17.54
CA ALA A 40 6.28 -13.42 -18.26
C ALA A 40 5.45 -12.99 -19.46
N ARG A 41 4.84 -11.81 -19.42
CA ARG A 41 4.09 -11.22 -20.55
C ARG A 41 4.99 -10.57 -21.61
N LEU A 42 6.14 -10.04 -21.21
CA LEU A 42 7.08 -9.39 -22.12
C LEU A 42 7.96 -10.39 -22.87
N ARG A 43 8.34 -11.51 -22.21
CA ARG A 43 9.32 -12.46 -22.75
C ARG A 43 8.98 -13.89 -22.33
N HIS A 44 8.79 -14.75 -23.32
CA HIS A 44 8.52 -16.18 -23.11
C HIS A 44 9.79 -17.05 -23.03
N ASP A 45 10.95 -16.45 -23.27
CA ASP A 45 12.28 -17.08 -23.27
C ASP A 45 13.01 -16.91 -21.94
N LEU A 46 12.34 -16.47 -20.88
CA LEU A 46 12.91 -16.34 -19.54
C LEU A 46 12.50 -17.48 -18.63
N ASP A 47 13.44 -17.88 -17.76
CA ASP A 47 13.14 -18.63 -16.55
C ASP A 47 12.92 -17.63 -15.42
N ILE A 48 11.75 -17.63 -14.79
CA ILE A 48 11.38 -16.67 -13.74
C ILE A 48 11.17 -17.40 -12.44
N THR A 49 11.84 -16.94 -11.38
CA THR A 49 11.66 -17.45 -10.02
C THR A 49 11.30 -16.30 -9.07
N VAL A 50 10.18 -16.43 -8.34
CA VAL A 50 9.81 -15.54 -7.24
C VAL A 50 10.17 -16.23 -5.93
N LEU A 51 10.97 -15.57 -5.08
CA LEU A 51 11.38 -16.06 -3.77
C LEU A 51 10.70 -15.22 -2.68
N GLU A 52 9.80 -15.83 -1.93
CA GLU A 52 9.09 -15.21 -0.80
C GLU A 52 9.53 -15.83 0.52
N GLY A 53 9.92 -14.99 1.48
CA GLY A 53 10.42 -15.45 2.79
C GLY A 53 9.32 -15.94 3.74
N SER A 54 8.08 -15.46 3.57
CA SER A 54 6.92 -15.90 4.39
C SER A 54 6.31 -17.20 3.88
N PRO A 55 5.45 -17.86 4.69
CA PRO A 55 4.78 -19.09 4.28
C PRO A 55 3.84 -18.94 3.09
N ASP A 56 3.39 -17.71 2.80
CA ASP A 56 2.45 -17.43 1.71
C ASP A 56 2.81 -16.13 0.98
N VAL A 57 2.31 -16.00 -0.26
CA VAL A 57 2.46 -14.79 -1.07
C VAL A 57 1.45 -13.72 -0.69
N GLY A 58 1.66 -12.48 -1.15
CA GLY A 58 0.70 -11.37 -1.02
C GLY A 58 1.21 -10.21 -0.18
N GLY A 59 2.11 -10.44 0.76
CA GLY A 59 2.59 -9.40 1.66
C GLY A 59 1.43 -8.77 2.43
N LYS A 60 1.09 -7.50 2.14
CA LYS A 60 -0.01 -6.76 2.81
C LYS A 60 -1.39 -6.95 2.17
N LEU A 61 -1.48 -7.69 1.07
CA LEU A 61 -2.73 -8.10 0.46
C LEU A 61 -3.02 -9.52 0.93
N ARG A 62 -3.79 -9.62 2.00
CA ARG A 62 -4.15 -10.89 2.63
C ARG A 62 -5.61 -10.87 3.01
N VAL A 63 -6.33 -11.89 2.63
CA VAL A 63 -7.70 -12.17 3.03
C VAL A 63 -7.72 -13.33 4.01
N SER A 64 -8.61 -13.27 4.98
CA SER A 64 -8.88 -14.38 5.91
C SER A 64 -10.38 -14.50 6.17
N GLU A 65 -10.77 -15.55 6.85
CA GLU A 65 -12.14 -15.82 7.22
C GLU A 65 -12.32 -15.74 8.74
N ILE A 66 -13.35 -15.05 9.19
CA ILE A 66 -13.78 -14.96 10.58
C ILE A 66 -15.26 -15.33 10.62
N GLU A 67 -15.62 -16.40 11.35
CA GLU A 67 -17.00 -16.91 11.44
C GLU A 67 -17.69 -17.06 10.06
N GLY A 68 -16.95 -17.51 9.06
CA GLY A 68 -17.44 -17.69 7.69
C GLY A 68 -17.59 -16.39 6.88
N VAL A 69 -17.09 -15.26 7.37
CA VAL A 69 -17.06 -13.97 6.66
C VAL A 69 -15.64 -13.69 6.20
N ALA A 70 -15.43 -13.64 4.89
CA ALA A 70 -14.14 -13.25 4.34
C ALA A 70 -13.89 -11.77 4.56
N VAL A 71 -12.66 -11.41 4.97
CA VAL A 71 -12.25 -10.02 5.25
C VAL A 71 -10.80 -9.79 4.82
N ASP A 72 -10.52 -8.62 4.26
CA ASP A 72 -9.15 -8.20 4.00
C ASP A 72 -8.47 -7.79 5.31
N GLU A 73 -7.31 -8.35 5.61
CA GLU A 73 -6.54 -8.06 6.83
C GLU A 73 -5.62 -6.84 6.73
N GLY A 74 -5.33 -6.38 5.52
CA GLY A 74 -4.47 -5.23 5.22
C GLY A 74 -5.18 -4.18 4.39
N ALA A 75 -4.68 -3.91 3.19
CA ALA A 75 -5.38 -3.09 2.22
C ALA A 75 -6.69 -3.77 1.79
N GLU A 76 -7.74 -2.99 1.52
CA GLU A 76 -9.08 -3.49 1.17
C GLU A 76 -9.60 -2.91 -0.16
N SER A 77 -8.86 -1.96 -0.74
CA SER A 77 -9.26 -1.29 -1.97
C SER A 77 -8.07 -0.78 -2.77
N VAL A 78 -8.27 -0.60 -4.06
CA VAL A 78 -7.35 0.07 -4.99
C VAL A 78 -7.97 1.38 -5.46
N LEU A 79 -7.13 2.34 -5.89
CA LEU A 79 -7.60 3.54 -6.59
C LEU A 79 -8.03 3.15 -8.02
N ALA A 80 -9.32 3.17 -8.30
CA ALA A 80 -9.86 2.88 -9.63
C ALA A 80 -9.51 3.97 -10.66
N THR A 81 -9.18 5.18 -10.18
CA THR A 81 -8.71 6.29 -11.01
C THR A 81 -7.28 6.08 -11.54
N ARG A 82 -6.56 5.07 -11.05
CA ARG A 82 -5.25 4.64 -11.50
C ARG A 82 -5.38 3.32 -12.27
N PRO A 83 -5.13 3.32 -13.60
CA PRO A 83 -5.45 2.17 -14.45
C PRO A 83 -4.62 0.92 -14.14
N GLU A 84 -3.45 1.06 -13.55
CA GLU A 84 -2.49 -0.03 -13.36
C GLU A 84 -3.06 -1.20 -12.55
N ALA A 85 -3.81 -0.88 -11.47
CA ALA A 85 -4.39 -1.92 -10.61
C ALA A 85 -5.60 -2.59 -11.27
N VAL A 86 -6.49 -1.81 -11.88
CA VAL A 86 -7.69 -2.34 -12.57
C VAL A 86 -7.26 -3.23 -13.72
N ARG A 87 -6.34 -2.76 -14.56
CA ARG A 87 -5.79 -3.52 -15.67
C ARG A 87 -5.19 -4.86 -15.21
N LEU A 88 -4.38 -4.85 -14.14
CA LEU A 88 -3.81 -6.10 -13.60
C LEU A 88 -4.91 -7.06 -13.16
N ILE A 89 -5.93 -6.57 -12.44
CA ILE A 89 -7.07 -7.38 -11.97
C ILE A 89 -7.80 -8.03 -13.16
N GLU A 90 -8.03 -7.28 -14.24
CA GLU A 90 -8.65 -7.77 -15.47
C GLU A 90 -7.75 -8.80 -16.18
N GLU A 91 -6.45 -8.50 -16.36
CA GLU A 91 -5.48 -9.36 -17.03
C GLU A 91 -5.32 -10.74 -16.36
N ILE A 92 -5.45 -10.81 -15.05
CA ILE A 92 -5.36 -12.10 -14.32
C ILE A 92 -6.68 -12.86 -14.26
N GLY A 93 -7.77 -12.27 -14.78
CA GLY A 93 -9.09 -12.91 -14.87
C GLY A 93 -10.00 -12.67 -13.67
N LEU A 94 -9.78 -11.61 -12.90
CA LEU A 94 -10.64 -11.15 -11.80
C LEU A 94 -11.54 -9.96 -12.19
N GLY A 95 -11.67 -9.64 -13.49
CA GLY A 95 -12.47 -8.51 -13.96
C GLY A 95 -13.93 -8.59 -13.56
N ASP A 96 -14.56 -9.78 -13.64
CA ASP A 96 -15.96 -10.03 -13.27
C ASP A 96 -16.20 -9.95 -11.75
N ASP A 97 -15.13 -10.05 -10.95
CA ASP A 97 -15.16 -9.90 -9.50
C ASP A 97 -14.85 -8.48 -9.04
N LEU A 98 -14.59 -7.56 -9.98
CA LEU A 98 -14.31 -6.17 -9.65
C LEU A 98 -15.59 -5.51 -9.13
N VAL A 99 -15.48 -4.94 -7.93
CA VAL A 99 -16.61 -4.31 -7.22
C VAL A 99 -16.23 -2.92 -6.75
N HIS A 100 -17.23 -2.07 -6.58
CA HIS A 100 -17.04 -0.73 -6.07
C HIS A 100 -17.68 -0.58 -4.68
N PRO A 101 -17.16 0.31 -3.83
CA PRO A 101 -17.81 0.65 -2.57
C PRO A 101 -19.25 1.11 -2.83
N THR A 102 -20.13 0.86 -1.88
CA THR A 102 -21.47 1.48 -1.85
C THR A 102 -21.34 3.00 -1.83
N ALA A 103 -22.43 3.73 -2.09
CA ALA A 103 -22.41 5.19 -2.09
C ALA A 103 -22.16 5.83 -0.70
N ALA A 104 -22.05 5.02 0.36
CA ALA A 104 -21.79 5.48 1.72
C ALA A 104 -20.40 6.15 1.82
N ALA A 105 -20.35 7.40 2.24
CA ALA A 105 -19.12 8.15 2.46
C ALA A 105 -18.63 7.98 3.91
N PRO A 106 -17.31 8.08 4.17
CA PRO A 106 -16.80 8.11 5.53
C PRO A 106 -17.21 9.41 6.23
N ARG A 107 -17.27 9.35 7.55
CA ARG A 107 -17.55 10.48 8.44
C ARG A 107 -16.31 10.91 9.20
N LEU A 108 -16.32 12.10 9.75
CA LEU A 108 -15.28 12.58 10.66
C LEU A 108 -15.85 12.58 12.09
N PHE A 109 -15.10 12.07 13.04
CA PHE A 109 -15.46 12.15 14.45
C PHE A 109 -15.09 13.54 14.99
N LEU A 110 -16.11 14.34 15.34
CA LEU A 110 -15.97 15.60 16.06
C LEU A 110 -16.74 15.45 17.39
N ASP A 111 -16.03 15.10 18.42
CA ASP A 111 -16.58 14.74 19.73
C ASP A 111 -17.76 15.65 20.15
N PRO A 112 -18.95 15.12 20.39
CA PRO A 112 -19.30 13.68 20.42
C PRO A 112 -19.97 13.15 19.13
N GLU A 113 -19.84 13.78 17.99
CA GLU A 113 -20.64 13.49 16.80
C GLU A 113 -19.82 12.97 15.61
N LEU A 114 -20.48 12.14 14.80
CA LEU A 114 -20.00 11.75 13.47
C LEU A 114 -20.59 12.69 12.41
N VAL A 115 -19.78 13.55 11.84
CA VAL A 115 -20.20 14.52 10.81
C VAL A 115 -19.75 14.09 9.42
N PRO A 116 -20.52 14.38 8.35
CA PRO A 116 -20.09 14.09 6.99
C PRO A 116 -18.80 14.86 6.63
N LEU A 117 -17.90 14.22 5.89
CA LEU A 117 -16.79 14.94 5.27
C LEU A 117 -17.32 15.93 4.22
N PRO A 118 -16.79 17.15 4.14
CA PRO A 118 -17.17 18.10 3.09
C PRO A 118 -16.77 17.56 1.72
N SER A 119 -17.57 17.88 0.71
CA SER A 119 -17.25 17.53 -0.67
C SER A 119 -16.10 18.38 -1.21
N GLY A 120 -15.44 17.91 -2.27
CA GLY A 120 -14.44 18.70 -2.96
C GLY A 120 -13.12 18.85 -2.21
N LEU A 121 -12.65 17.81 -1.54
CA LEU A 121 -11.33 17.78 -0.93
C LEU A 121 -10.28 17.24 -1.91
N VAL A 122 -9.12 17.87 -1.98
CA VAL A 122 -7.91 17.36 -2.63
C VAL A 122 -6.87 17.13 -1.53
N MET A 123 -6.68 15.89 -1.12
CA MET A 123 -5.81 15.50 0.01
C MET A 123 -6.09 16.32 1.29
N GLY A 124 -7.36 16.61 1.56
CA GLY A 124 -7.80 17.41 2.70
C GLY A 124 -7.82 18.93 2.47
N VAL A 125 -7.30 19.41 1.36
CA VAL A 125 -7.40 20.84 0.98
C VAL A 125 -8.76 21.10 0.33
N PRO A 126 -9.58 22.03 0.86
CA PRO A 126 -10.92 22.30 0.34
C PRO A 126 -10.86 23.03 -1.00
N THR A 127 -11.73 22.64 -1.93
CA THR A 127 -11.98 23.36 -3.20
C THR A 127 -13.34 24.04 -3.22
N ASP A 128 -14.25 23.67 -2.30
CA ASP A 128 -15.60 24.21 -2.13
C ASP A 128 -15.77 24.71 -0.68
N LEU A 129 -15.60 26.01 -0.49
CA LEU A 129 -15.73 26.64 0.84
C LEU A 129 -17.19 26.66 1.34
N ALA A 130 -18.17 26.66 0.45
CA ALA A 130 -19.57 26.60 0.85
C ALA A 130 -19.92 25.20 1.42
N SER A 131 -19.45 24.14 0.80
CA SER A 131 -19.56 22.77 1.34
C SER A 131 -18.84 22.63 2.68
N LEU A 132 -17.63 23.18 2.78
CA LEU A 132 -16.87 23.17 4.04
C LEU A 132 -17.62 23.91 5.16
N ALA A 133 -18.16 25.09 4.89
CA ALA A 133 -18.92 25.88 5.87
C ALA A 133 -20.16 25.13 6.38
N ARG A 134 -20.91 24.48 5.46
CA ARG A 134 -22.09 23.69 5.84
C ARG A 134 -21.77 22.43 6.64
N SER A 135 -20.58 21.88 6.48
CA SER A 135 -20.19 20.64 7.18
C SER A 135 -19.97 20.80 8.68
N GLY A 136 -19.71 22.04 9.16
CA GLY A 136 -19.37 22.30 10.56
C GLY A 136 -18.00 21.72 11.00
N VAL A 137 -17.22 21.15 10.08
CA VAL A 137 -15.92 20.53 10.39
C VAL A 137 -14.90 21.55 10.86
N VAL A 138 -14.91 22.74 10.31
CA VAL A 138 -13.99 23.84 10.65
C VAL A 138 -14.77 24.94 11.38
N SER A 139 -14.19 25.47 12.46
CA SER A 139 -14.79 26.52 13.27
C SER A 139 -15.02 27.83 12.46
N PRO A 140 -15.91 28.73 12.90
CA PRO A 140 -16.09 30.02 12.23
C PRO A 140 -14.79 30.81 12.08
N GLN A 141 -13.88 30.75 13.08
CA GLN A 141 -12.56 31.40 13.01
C GLN A 141 -11.67 30.72 11.97
N GLY A 142 -11.64 29.41 11.93
CA GLY A 142 -10.92 28.64 10.91
C GLY A 142 -11.44 28.95 9.50
N LEU A 143 -12.76 29.00 9.32
CA LEU A 143 -13.39 29.37 8.04
C LEU A 143 -13.02 30.76 7.60
N ALA A 144 -13.03 31.76 8.51
CA ALA A 144 -12.62 33.12 8.21
C ALA A 144 -11.13 33.25 7.83
N ARG A 145 -10.27 32.33 8.31
CA ARG A 145 -8.83 32.29 8.01
C ARG A 145 -8.54 31.84 6.59
N ILE A 146 -9.32 30.88 6.05
CA ILE A 146 -9.05 30.23 4.76
C ILE A 146 -8.96 31.22 3.59
N PRO A 147 -9.90 32.17 3.38
CA PRO A 147 -9.85 33.12 2.25
C PRO A 147 -8.61 34.04 2.24
N LEU A 148 -7.92 34.19 3.39
CA LEU A 148 -6.68 34.96 3.45
C LEU A 148 -5.57 34.37 2.57
N ASP A 149 -5.69 33.10 2.19
CA ASP A 149 -4.80 32.43 1.24
C ASP A 149 -4.67 33.17 -0.10
N HIS A 150 -5.71 33.89 -0.53
CA HIS A 150 -5.67 34.69 -1.77
C HIS A 150 -4.84 35.98 -1.63
N VAL A 151 -4.68 36.53 -0.42
CA VAL A 151 -3.98 37.79 -0.16
C VAL A 151 -2.60 37.59 0.42
N ILE A 152 -2.32 36.47 1.07
CA ILE A 152 -1.00 36.13 1.59
C ILE A 152 -0.02 35.99 0.41
N PRO A 153 1.21 36.57 0.50
CA PRO A 153 2.23 36.35 -0.51
C PRO A 153 2.46 34.86 -0.80
N GLN A 154 2.81 34.53 -2.03
CA GLN A 154 3.09 33.15 -2.41
C GLN A 154 4.17 32.56 -1.49
N THR A 155 3.91 31.41 -0.93
CA THR A 155 4.90 30.66 -0.16
C THR A 155 5.77 29.88 -1.16
N ALA A 156 7.02 30.30 -1.32
CA ALA A 156 7.93 29.68 -2.27
C ALA A 156 8.23 28.23 -1.86
N ILE A 157 8.06 27.30 -2.80
CA ILE A 157 8.47 25.91 -2.68
C ILE A 157 9.71 25.74 -3.57
N LYS A 158 10.89 25.56 -2.96
CA LYS A 158 12.13 25.33 -3.72
C LYS A 158 12.13 23.91 -4.29
N ASP A 159 12.32 22.90 -3.44
CA ASP A 159 12.48 21.51 -3.84
C ASP A 159 11.34 20.63 -3.35
N ASP A 160 11.07 20.60 -2.05
CA ASP A 160 10.01 19.85 -1.40
C ASP A 160 9.60 20.54 -0.11
N VAL A 161 8.45 20.18 0.44
CA VAL A 161 7.93 20.78 1.68
C VAL A 161 7.00 19.80 2.38
N SER A 162 6.92 19.89 3.73
CA SER A 162 5.90 19.17 4.49
C SER A 162 4.50 19.64 4.09
N ILE A 163 3.61 18.69 3.79
CA ILE A 163 2.21 19.01 3.45
C ILE A 163 1.50 19.67 4.63
N GLY A 164 1.78 19.22 5.87
CA GLY A 164 1.19 19.80 7.07
C GLY A 164 1.64 21.23 7.31
N GLU A 165 2.95 21.52 7.16
CA GLU A 165 3.46 22.88 7.29
C GLU A 165 2.92 23.81 6.21
N TYR A 166 2.94 23.36 4.96
CA TYR A 166 2.50 24.20 3.84
C TYR A 166 1.02 24.55 3.95
N VAL A 167 0.17 23.54 4.17
CA VAL A 167 -1.28 23.76 4.36
C VAL A 167 -1.55 24.61 5.60
N GLY A 168 -0.87 24.34 6.71
CA GLY A 168 -1.02 25.11 7.95
C GLY A 168 -0.69 26.59 7.80
N ARG A 169 0.39 26.93 7.10
CA ARG A 169 0.75 28.32 6.78
C ARG A 169 -0.30 29.01 5.90
N ARG A 170 -0.83 28.29 4.91
CA ARG A 170 -1.76 28.85 3.92
C ARG A 170 -3.19 28.94 4.45
N LEU A 171 -3.73 27.85 5.00
CA LEU A 171 -5.15 27.71 5.34
C LEU A 171 -5.43 27.68 6.85
N GLY A 172 -4.40 27.55 7.66
CA GLY A 172 -4.51 27.47 9.11
C GLY A 172 -4.39 26.05 9.67
N PRO A 173 -4.04 25.92 10.98
CA PRO A 173 -3.78 24.63 11.61
C PRO A 173 -5.02 23.73 11.70
N GLU A 174 -6.21 24.32 11.84
CA GLU A 174 -7.46 23.55 11.97
C GLU A 174 -7.76 22.74 10.71
N VAL A 175 -7.46 23.26 9.51
CA VAL A 175 -7.58 22.52 8.25
C VAL A 175 -6.62 21.33 8.24
N VAL A 176 -5.42 21.50 8.77
CA VAL A 176 -4.46 20.39 8.87
C VAL A 176 -4.98 19.30 9.80
N VAL A 177 -5.42 19.66 11.00
CA VAL A 177 -5.83 18.74 12.05
C VAL A 177 -7.10 17.97 11.68
N ARG A 178 -8.10 18.67 11.10
CA ARG A 178 -9.45 18.11 10.89
C ARG A 178 -9.70 17.57 9.49
N LEU A 179 -8.90 17.97 8.50
CA LEU A 179 -9.11 17.52 7.11
C LEU A 179 -7.91 16.79 6.54
N VAL A 180 -6.70 17.36 6.63
CA VAL A 180 -5.50 16.76 6.02
C VAL A 180 -5.02 15.54 6.82
N ALA A 181 -4.92 15.68 8.14
CA ALA A 181 -4.38 14.63 9.00
C ALA A 181 -5.23 13.35 8.98
N PRO A 182 -6.57 13.37 9.13
CA PRO A 182 -7.36 12.14 9.11
C PRO A 182 -7.21 11.35 7.82
N LEU A 183 -7.14 12.02 6.68
CA LEU A 183 -6.97 11.38 5.37
C LEU A 183 -5.57 10.80 5.20
N LEU A 184 -4.52 11.56 5.51
CA LEU A 184 -3.14 11.11 5.34
C LEU A 184 -2.73 10.05 6.35
N MET A 185 -3.16 10.17 7.61
CA MET A 185 -2.91 9.16 8.64
C MET A 185 -3.58 7.82 8.30
N GLY A 186 -4.71 7.84 7.61
CA GLY A 186 -5.37 6.63 7.10
C GLY A 186 -4.52 5.89 6.05
N VAL A 187 -3.74 6.61 5.23
CA VAL A 187 -2.94 6.06 4.13
C VAL A 187 -1.49 5.78 4.55
N TYR A 188 -0.84 6.75 5.21
CA TYR A 188 0.60 6.72 5.51
C TYR A 188 0.92 6.31 6.94
N ALA A 189 -0.08 6.29 7.84
CA ALA A 189 0.11 6.11 9.27
C ALA A 189 1.17 7.05 9.87
N ASP A 190 1.22 8.28 9.36
CA ASP A 190 2.15 9.33 9.81
C ASP A 190 1.43 10.68 9.84
N ARG A 191 1.96 11.63 10.61
CA ARG A 191 1.38 12.98 10.71
C ARG A 191 1.75 13.82 9.49
N PRO A 192 0.85 14.70 9.01
CA PRO A 192 1.11 15.56 7.84
C PRO A 192 2.37 16.41 7.95
N ILE A 193 2.79 16.76 9.18
CA ILE A 193 3.99 17.54 9.43
C ILE A 193 5.27 16.82 8.99
N HIS A 194 5.25 15.48 8.97
CA HIS A 194 6.38 14.64 8.57
C HIS A 194 6.32 14.20 7.11
N ILE A 195 5.18 14.41 6.43
CA ILE A 195 4.94 13.85 5.10
C ILE A 195 5.30 14.88 4.02
N SER A 196 6.11 14.48 3.06
CA SER A 196 6.42 15.24 1.84
C SER A 196 5.16 15.52 1.03
N MET A 197 4.90 16.77 0.70
CA MET A 197 3.81 17.17 -0.20
C MET A 197 4.05 16.65 -1.62
N ARG A 198 5.30 16.63 -2.08
CA ARG A 198 5.70 16.11 -3.39
C ARG A 198 5.41 14.61 -3.51
N ALA A 199 5.63 13.84 -2.46
CA ALA A 199 5.38 12.41 -2.45
C ALA A 199 3.89 12.07 -2.27
N ALA A 200 3.19 12.72 -1.32
CA ALA A 200 1.82 12.38 -0.98
C ALA A 200 0.78 12.98 -1.94
N ALA A 201 1.06 14.16 -2.50
CA ALA A 201 0.12 14.92 -3.33
C ALA A 201 0.84 15.57 -4.52
N PRO A 202 1.47 14.80 -5.44
CA PRO A 202 2.33 15.34 -6.50
C PRO A 202 1.61 16.33 -7.42
N GLY A 203 0.33 16.10 -7.73
CA GLY A 203 -0.47 17.01 -8.53
C GLY A 203 -0.74 18.36 -7.83
N LEU A 204 -1.05 18.31 -6.53
CA LEU A 204 -1.24 19.52 -5.72
C LEU A 204 0.08 20.26 -5.52
N PHE A 205 1.18 19.53 -5.29
CA PHE A 205 2.52 20.09 -5.19
C PHE A 205 2.93 20.83 -6.46
N ALA A 206 2.75 20.22 -7.63
CA ALA A 206 3.06 20.84 -8.93
C ALA A 206 2.22 22.10 -9.16
N ALA A 207 0.92 22.06 -8.84
CA ALA A 207 0.03 23.22 -8.94
C ALA A 207 0.44 24.35 -7.97
N ALA A 208 0.77 24.01 -6.72
CA ALA A 208 1.16 25.00 -5.70
C ALA A 208 2.47 25.74 -6.01
N LYS A 209 3.36 25.16 -6.82
CA LYS A 209 4.57 25.86 -7.32
C LYS A 209 4.24 26.96 -8.32
N GLY A 210 3.17 26.80 -9.09
CA GLY A 210 2.77 27.76 -10.14
C GLY A 210 1.70 28.75 -9.69
N GLU A 211 0.87 28.38 -8.73
CA GLU A 211 -0.28 29.18 -8.29
C GLU A 211 0.07 30.05 -7.08
N ARG A 212 -0.52 31.23 -7.02
CA ARG A 212 -0.34 32.14 -5.87
C ARG A 212 -1.02 31.61 -4.61
N SER A 213 -2.16 30.94 -4.76
CA SER A 213 -3.05 30.47 -3.70
C SER A 213 -3.10 28.96 -3.69
N LEU A 214 -3.06 28.34 -2.50
CA LEU A 214 -3.23 26.90 -2.35
C LEU A 214 -4.65 26.45 -2.71
N LEU A 215 -5.66 27.30 -2.46
CA LEU A 215 -7.04 27.05 -2.88
C LEU A 215 -7.14 26.94 -4.41
N GLN A 216 -6.49 27.87 -5.13
CA GLN A 216 -6.45 27.81 -6.60
C GLN A 216 -5.70 26.56 -7.08
N ALA A 217 -4.56 26.24 -6.46
CA ALA A 217 -3.83 25.01 -6.77
C ALA A 217 -4.67 23.75 -6.57
N ALA A 218 -5.46 23.68 -5.51
CA ALA A 218 -6.37 22.57 -5.25
C ALA A 218 -7.49 22.50 -6.29
N GLN A 219 -8.09 23.65 -6.66
CA GLN A 219 -9.13 23.74 -7.69
C GLN A 219 -8.59 23.30 -9.07
N SER A 220 -7.41 23.79 -9.46
CA SER A 220 -6.73 23.40 -10.71
C SER A 220 -6.37 21.90 -10.74
N THR A 221 -5.98 21.36 -9.59
CA THR A 221 -5.68 19.92 -9.46
C THR A 221 -6.95 19.08 -9.62
N ARG A 222 -8.04 19.50 -8.99
CA ARG A 222 -9.34 18.83 -9.09
C ARG A 222 -9.91 18.87 -10.51
N ALA A 223 -9.84 20.03 -11.17
CA ALA A 223 -10.30 20.19 -12.55
C ALA A 223 -9.56 19.21 -13.48
N ARG A 224 -8.23 19.19 -13.41
CA ARG A 224 -7.42 18.24 -14.20
C ARG A 224 -7.73 16.77 -13.89
N SER A 225 -8.01 16.44 -12.65
CA SER A 225 -8.42 15.07 -12.29
C SER A 225 -9.79 14.72 -12.88
N ASN A 226 -10.73 15.65 -12.89
CA ASN A 226 -12.06 15.43 -13.49
C ASN A 226 -11.99 15.27 -15.01
N ASP A 227 -11.07 15.97 -15.69
CA ASP A 227 -10.85 15.85 -17.13
C ASP A 227 -10.24 14.50 -17.52
N LEU A 228 -9.46 13.87 -16.60
CA LEU A 228 -8.79 12.60 -16.82
C LEU A 228 -9.63 11.38 -16.39
N VAL A 229 -10.61 11.58 -15.50
CA VAL A 229 -11.45 10.51 -14.97
C VAL A 229 -12.76 10.46 -15.76
N THR A 230 -12.93 9.45 -16.59
CA THR A 230 -14.27 8.97 -16.96
C THR A 230 -15.07 8.77 -15.68
N ALA A 231 -16.26 9.36 -15.60
CA ALA A 231 -17.12 9.43 -14.41
C ALA A 231 -17.36 8.04 -13.79
N GLY A 232 -16.48 7.61 -12.89
CA GLY A 232 -16.53 6.32 -12.21
C GLY A 232 -16.17 6.43 -10.72
N PRO A 233 -16.41 5.38 -9.93
CA PRO A 233 -16.03 5.32 -8.52
C PRO A 233 -14.52 5.50 -8.31
N VAL A 234 -14.14 6.21 -7.24
CA VAL A 234 -12.72 6.47 -6.91
C VAL A 234 -11.98 5.21 -6.49
N PHE A 235 -12.69 4.28 -5.84
CA PHE A 235 -12.12 3.04 -5.33
C PHE A 235 -12.77 1.82 -5.99
N ALA A 236 -11.98 0.75 -6.08
CA ALA A 236 -12.44 -0.58 -6.44
C ALA A 236 -11.88 -1.61 -5.46
N GLY A 237 -12.58 -2.72 -5.34
CA GLY A 237 -12.18 -3.92 -4.63
C GLY A 237 -12.38 -5.16 -5.49
N VAL A 238 -12.12 -6.31 -4.92
CA VAL A 238 -12.41 -7.61 -5.53
C VAL A 238 -13.39 -8.34 -4.62
N ARG A 239 -14.46 -8.89 -5.17
CA ARG A 239 -15.40 -9.75 -4.43
C ARG A 239 -14.62 -10.87 -3.75
N GLY A 240 -14.85 -11.07 -2.45
CA GLY A 240 -14.07 -11.99 -1.64
C GLY A 240 -12.71 -11.47 -1.17
N GLY A 241 -12.42 -10.17 -1.37
CA GLY A 241 -11.24 -9.47 -0.88
C GLY A 241 -10.12 -9.30 -1.92
N ILE A 242 -9.39 -8.17 -1.82
CA ILE A 242 -8.25 -7.90 -2.71
C ILE A 242 -7.04 -8.82 -2.40
N GLY A 243 -7.04 -9.50 -1.25
CA GLY A 243 -6.06 -10.55 -0.93
C GLY A 243 -6.12 -11.75 -1.86
N ARG A 244 -7.16 -11.89 -2.72
CA ARG A 244 -7.24 -12.90 -3.80
C ARG A 244 -6.25 -12.60 -4.95
N ILE A 245 -5.92 -11.32 -5.18
CA ILE A 245 -5.05 -10.90 -6.29
C ILE A 245 -3.69 -11.63 -6.26
N PRO A 246 -2.94 -11.66 -5.15
CA PRO A 246 -1.68 -12.39 -5.07
C PRO A 246 -1.81 -13.90 -5.32
N GLN A 247 -2.89 -14.52 -4.86
CA GLN A 247 -3.11 -15.96 -5.03
C GLN A 247 -3.33 -16.30 -6.50
N VAL A 248 -4.20 -15.55 -7.17
CA VAL A 248 -4.44 -15.72 -8.60
C VAL A 248 -3.19 -15.41 -9.42
N LEU A 249 -2.43 -14.37 -9.06
CA LEU A 249 -1.14 -14.08 -9.71
C LEU A 249 -0.16 -15.24 -9.57
N ARG A 250 -0.04 -15.87 -8.39
CA ARG A 250 0.78 -17.06 -8.20
C ARG A 250 0.36 -18.18 -9.15
N GLU A 251 -0.93 -18.49 -9.21
CA GLU A 251 -1.47 -19.55 -10.10
C GLU A 251 -1.19 -19.24 -11.59
N ARG A 252 -1.40 -18.00 -12.01
CA ARG A 252 -1.12 -17.54 -13.38
C ARG A 252 0.36 -17.61 -13.73
N LEU A 253 1.24 -17.22 -12.81
CA LEU A 253 2.68 -17.30 -12.98
C LEU A 253 3.14 -18.76 -13.11
N GLN A 254 2.66 -19.65 -12.25
CA GLN A 254 2.95 -21.08 -12.33
C GLN A 254 2.42 -21.70 -13.62
N GLY A 255 1.22 -21.32 -14.06
CA GLY A 255 0.66 -21.72 -15.36
C GLY A 255 1.47 -21.20 -16.57
N ALA A 256 2.20 -20.10 -16.41
CA ALA A 256 3.12 -19.55 -17.41
C ALA A 256 4.55 -20.14 -17.33
N GLY A 257 4.80 -21.12 -16.43
CA GLY A 257 6.08 -21.78 -16.26
C GLY A 257 7.04 -21.10 -15.27
N ALA A 258 6.60 -20.07 -14.56
CA ALA A 258 7.40 -19.47 -13.51
C ALA A 258 7.36 -20.29 -12.21
N VAL A 259 8.44 -20.25 -11.45
CA VAL A 259 8.53 -20.87 -10.12
C VAL A 259 8.22 -19.83 -9.06
N VAL A 260 7.29 -20.14 -8.15
CA VAL A 260 6.97 -19.29 -6.99
C VAL A 260 7.20 -20.11 -5.73
N GLU A 261 8.28 -19.78 -5.00
CA GLU A 261 8.68 -20.46 -3.77
C GLU A 261 8.36 -19.59 -2.55
N THR A 262 7.67 -20.15 -1.58
CA THR A 262 7.41 -19.55 -0.25
C THR A 262 8.31 -20.19 0.82
N GLY A 263 8.50 -19.53 1.97
CA GLY A 263 9.50 -19.95 2.97
C GLY A 263 10.95 -19.84 2.47
N ALA A 264 11.17 -19.19 1.33
CA ALA A 264 12.43 -19.07 0.63
C ALA A 264 13.12 -17.72 0.94
N THR A 265 13.58 -17.54 2.18
CA THR A 265 14.24 -16.31 2.61
C THR A 265 15.58 -16.13 1.88
N VAL A 266 15.73 -15.05 1.11
CA VAL A 266 17.01 -14.64 0.52
C VAL A 266 17.83 -13.94 1.60
N ARG A 267 19.03 -14.47 1.89
CA ARG A 267 19.92 -13.97 2.96
C ARG A 267 21.01 -13.08 2.46
N THR A 268 21.58 -13.41 1.31
CA THR A 268 22.63 -12.61 0.69
C THR A 268 22.40 -12.48 -0.81
N LEU A 269 22.86 -11.37 -1.36
CA LEU A 269 22.94 -11.10 -2.78
C LEU A 269 24.34 -10.64 -3.12
N ARG A 270 25.02 -11.31 -4.06
CA ARG A 270 26.39 -11.04 -4.45
C ARG A 270 26.52 -11.00 -5.97
N ARG A 271 27.51 -10.26 -6.44
CA ARG A 271 27.92 -10.34 -7.86
C ARG A 271 28.56 -11.71 -8.13
N ALA A 272 28.23 -12.29 -9.27
CA ALA A 272 28.88 -13.47 -9.83
C ALA A 272 29.60 -13.08 -11.12
N PRO A 273 30.52 -13.93 -11.66
CA PRO A 273 31.17 -13.67 -12.94
C PRO A 273 30.20 -13.39 -14.09
N ARG A 274 29.00 -14.02 -14.03
CA ARG A 274 27.86 -13.72 -14.89
C ARG A 274 26.63 -13.57 -13.98
N GLY A 275 26.07 -12.33 -13.93
CA GLY A 275 24.84 -12.05 -13.17
C GLY A 275 25.04 -12.02 -11.65
N TRP A 276 24.23 -12.78 -10.94
CA TRP A 276 24.01 -12.68 -9.50
C TRP A 276 24.02 -14.05 -8.83
N ARG A 277 24.47 -14.07 -7.60
CA ARG A 277 24.45 -15.23 -6.70
C ARG A 277 23.65 -14.89 -5.45
N LEU A 278 22.68 -15.73 -5.13
CA LEU A 278 21.82 -15.60 -3.97
C LEU A 278 22.01 -16.80 -3.04
N GLU A 279 22.04 -16.56 -1.73
CA GLU A 279 21.88 -17.61 -0.70
C GLU A 279 20.44 -17.60 -0.20
N VAL A 280 19.77 -18.73 -0.31
CA VAL A 280 18.33 -18.87 -0.05
C VAL A 280 18.05 -19.97 0.95
N GLY A 281 17.16 -19.75 1.90
CA GLY A 281 16.70 -20.76 2.85
C GLY A 281 16.87 -20.39 4.32
N ALA A 282 16.76 -21.37 5.21
CA ALA A 282 16.96 -21.20 6.65
C ALA A 282 18.45 -20.96 6.97
N ALA A 283 18.75 -20.30 8.10
CA ALA A 283 20.15 -19.95 8.45
C ALA A 283 21.11 -21.13 8.53
N ASN A 284 20.58 -22.30 8.87
CA ASN A 284 21.31 -23.55 9.00
C ASN A 284 21.22 -24.49 7.79
N ALA A 285 20.46 -24.09 6.77
CA ALA A 285 20.21 -24.88 5.56
C ALA A 285 19.97 -23.95 4.37
N THR A 286 21.04 -23.35 3.84
CA THR A 286 20.98 -22.50 2.66
C THR A 286 21.33 -23.26 1.39
N ARG A 287 20.77 -22.85 0.27
CA ARG A 287 21.17 -23.26 -1.08
C ARG A 287 21.58 -22.04 -1.89
N GLU A 288 22.40 -22.28 -2.89
CA GLU A 288 22.79 -21.26 -3.85
C GLU A 288 21.81 -21.20 -5.02
N VAL A 289 21.46 -20.00 -5.46
CA VAL A 289 20.70 -19.72 -6.68
C VAL A 289 21.49 -18.73 -7.52
N LEU A 290 21.71 -19.06 -8.80
CA LEU A 290 22.32 -18.19 -9.78
C LEU A 290 21.25 -17.55 -10.66
N ALA A 291 21.39 -16.24 -10.93
CA ALA A 291 20.47 -15.49 -11.76
C ALA A 291 21.22 -14.56 -12.72
N ASP A 292 20.70 -14.38 -13.92
CA ASP A 292 21.21 -13.39 -14.87
C ASP A 292 20.77 -11.98 -14.49
N ALA A 293 19.56 -11.84 -13.90
CA ALA A 293 19.05 -10.58 -13.36
C ALA A 293 18.22 -10.79 -12.08
N VAL A 294 18.10 -9.73 -11.28
CA VAL A 294 17.37 -9.73 -10.00
C VAL A 294 16.49 -8.50 -9.90
N ILE A 295 15.26 -8.69 -9.42
CA ILE A 295 14.36 -7.59 -9.01
C ILE A 295 14.18 -7.66 -7.50
N LEU A 296 14.56 -6.60 -6.78
CA LEU A 296 14.32 -6.45 -5.35
C LEU A 296 12.93 -5.86 -5.13
N ALA A 297 12.01 -6.65 -4.61
CA ALA A 297 10.62 -6.27 -4.30
C ALA A 297 10.31 -6.41 -2.81
N VAL A 298 11.27 -6.08 -1.96
CA VAL A 298 11.22 -6.21 -0.50
C VAL A 298 11.20 -4.86 0.20
N GLN A 299 10.87 -4.86 1.49
CA GLN A 299 10.89 -3.65 2.32
C GLN A 299 12.31 -3.07 2.44
N ALA A 300 12.42 -1.75 2.64
CA ALA A 300 13.70 -1.05 2.70
C ALA A 300 14.70 -1.67 3.70
N PRO A 301 14.35 -2.07 4.93
CA PRO A 301 15.30 -2.71 5.86
C PRO A 301 15.85 -4.04 5.35
N VAL A 302 15.08 -4.78 4.56
CA VAL A 302 15.54 -6.04 3.93
C VAL A 302 16.41 -5.72 2.72
N ALA A 303 16.00 -4.77 1.89
CA ALA A 303 16.77 -4.30 0.73
C ALA A 303 18.15 -3.81 1.16
N THR A 304 18.24 -2.99 2.24
CA THR A 304 19.52 -2.51 2.81
C THR A 304 20.49 -3.67 3.09
N LYS A 305 19.98 -4.73 3.73
CA LYS A 305 20.81 -5.93 4.03
C LYS A 305 21.29 -6.64 2.76
N LEU A 306 20.43 -6.75 1.76
CA LEU A 306 20.74 -7.45 0.51
C LEU A 306 21.73 -6.67 -0.37
N VAL A 307 21.67 -5.32 -0.36
CA VAL A 307 22.59 -4.49 -1.16
C VAL A 307 23.90 -4.16 -0.46
N LYS A 308 24.08 -4.63 0.76
CA LYS A 308 25.30 -4.41 1.55
C LYS A 308 26.56 -4.87 0.80
N GLY A 309 27.48 -3.92 0.61
CA GLY A 309 28.72 -4.15 -0.13
C GLY A 309 28.56 -4.19 -1.66
N LEU A 310 27.35 -3.94 -2.21
CA LEU A 310 27.11 -3.80 -3.64
C LEU A 310 27.17 -2.33 -4.09
N SER A 311 26.56 -1.43 -3.31
CA SER A 311 26.56 0.01 -3.53
C SER A 311 26.46 0.72 -2.19
N VAL A 312 27.51 1.41 -1.80
CA VAL A 312 27.56 2.19 -0.55
C VAL A 312 26.46 3.27 -0.55
N GLN A 313 26.25 3.92 -1.68
CA GLN A 313 25.21 4.94 -1.82
C GLN A 313 23.82 4.35 -1.60
N ALA A 314 23.48 3.23 -2.27
CA ALA A 314 22.18 2.59 -2.11
C ALA A 314 21.98 2.06 -0.68
N GLU A 315 23.01 1.48 -0.07
CA GLU A 315 22.96 0.98 1.32
C GLU A 315 22.65 2.12 2.28
N THR A 316 23.38 3.25 2.18
CA THR A 316 23.18 4.43 3.03
C THR A 316 21.77 4.99 2.86
N GLU A 317 21.35 5.29 1.63
CA GLU A 317 20.05 5.91 1.36
C GLU A 317 18.87 5.00 1.72
N LEU A 318 18.97 3.67 1.54
CA LEU A 318 17.96 2.70 1.96
C LEU A 318 17.86 2.60 3.48
N SER A 319 18.99 2.70 4.20
CA SER A 319 19.02 2.64 5.67
C SER A 319 18.29 3.81 6.33
N GLU A 320 18.18 4.94 5.62
CA GLU A 320 17.46 6.14 6.04
C GLU A 320 15.94 6.07 5.80
N ILE A 321 15.44 5.02 5.14
CA ILE A 321 13.99 4.85 4.95
C ILE A 321 13.40 4.20 6.19
N GLU A 322 12.85 5.03 7.05
CA GLU A 322 12.10 4.57 8.21
C GLU A 322 10.77 3.91 7.80
N THR A 323 10.28 3.04 8.67
CA THR A 323 9.00 2.35 8.47
C THR A 323 8.08 2.53 9.67
N THR A 324 6.77 2.56 9.40
CA THR A 324 5.73 2.63 10.43
C THR A 324 4.99 1.31 10.51
N SER A 325 4.71 0.87 11.74
CA SER A 325 3.86 -0.28 12.05
C SER A 325 2.42 0.14 12.27
N VAL A 326 1.49 -0.73 11.92
CA VAL A 326 0.05 -0.56 12.18
C VAL A 326 -0.57 -1.88 12.59
N ALA A 327 -1.67 -1.81 13.33
CA ALA A 327 -2.55 -2.95 13.58
C ALA A 327 -3.93 -2.69 12.97
N VAL A 328 -4.51 -3.73 12.39
CA VAL A 328 -5.90 -3.76 11.94
C VAL A 328 -6.66 -4.73 12.83
N VAL A 329 -7.71 -4.25 13.47
CA VAL A 329 -8.59 -5.06 14.31
C VAL A 329 -9.92 -5.23 13.58
N THR A 330 -10.18 -6.43 13.12
CA THR A 330 -11.45 -6.80 12.47
C THR A 330 -12.38 -7.38 13.50
N MET A 331 -13.59 -6.86 13.58
CA MET A 331 -14.60 -7.16 14.59
C MET A 331 -15.92 -7.55 13.91
N LEU A 332 -16.53 -8.62 14.36
CA LEU A 332 -17.90 -9.02 13.98
C LEU A 332 -18.82 -8.80 15.17
N TYR A 333 -19.79 -7.93 15.01
CA TYR A 333 -20.84 -7.67 16.00
C TYR A 333 -22.10 -8.44 15.62
N ARG A 334 -22.79 -9.04 16.60
CA ARG A 334 -24.13 -9.58 16.35
C ARG A 334 -25.10 -8.42 16.10
N ARG A 335 -25.92 -8.52 15.06
CA ARG A 335 -26.93 -7.48 14.77
C ARG A 335 -27.86 -7.23 15.96
N ASP A 336 -28.28 -8.30 16.64
CA ASP A 336 -29.20 -8.21 17.76
C ASP A 336 -28.62 -7.47 18.98
N ASP A 337 -27.29 -7.38 19.08
CA ASP A 337 -26.60 -6.67 20.17
C ASP A 337 -26.39 -5.18 19.85
N LEU A 338 -26.59 -4.76 18.58
CA LEU A 338 -26.39 -3.39 18.14
C LEU A 338 -27.63 -2.52 18.33
N PRO A 339 -27.50 -1.25 18.72
CA PRO A 339 -28.62 -0.30 18.72
C PRO A 339 -29.24 -0.18 17.32
N GLY A 340 -30.54 -0.51 17.21
CA GLY A 340 -31.22 -0.52 15.91
C GLY A 340 -30.78 -1.63 14.94
N GLY A 341 -30.00 -2.60 15.41
CA GLY A 341 -29.58 -3.77 14.62
C GLY A 341 -28.42 -3.49 13.67
N ASP A 342 -27.77 -2.32 13.75
CA ASP A 342 -26.71 -1.93 12.81
C ASP A 342 -25.73 -0.90 13.41
N VAL A 343 -24.64 -0.63 12.69
CA VAL A 343 -23.73 0.50 12.94
C VAL A 343 -24.28 1.79 12.33
N PRO A 344 -23.78 2.99 12.70
CA PRO A 344 -24.22 4.25 12.11
C PRO A 344 -24.05 4.28 10.59
N GLU A 345 -24.91 5.08 9.93
CA GLU A 345 -24.83 5.32 8.48
C GLU A 345 -23.44 5.85 8.07
N GLY A 346 -22.94 5.39 6.91
CA GLY A 346 -21.65 5.73 6.34
C GLY A 346 -20.77 4.51 6.15
N SER A 347 -19.65 4.68 5.45
CA SER A 347 -18.66 3.60 5.26
C SER A 347 -17.65 3.48 6.40
N GLY A 348 -17.81 4.27 7.45
CA GLY A 348 -16.89 4.31 8.59
C GLY A 348 -16.59 5.74 9.03
N TYR A 349 -15.54 5.88 9.84
CA TYR A 349 -15.13 7.21 10.33
C TYR A 349 -13.60 7.37 10.34
N LEU A 350 -13.20 8.64 10.32
CA LEU A 350 -11.83 9.09 10.52
C LEU A 350 -11.77 9.89 11.82
N THR A 351 -10.64 9.79 12.53
CA THR A 351 -10.41 10.51 13.78
C THR A 351 -9.44 11.67 13.55
N PRO A 352 -9.75 12.90 13.94
CA PRO A 352 -8.81 14.03 13.90
C PRO A 352 -7.56 13.74 14.73
N SER A 353 -6.44 14.32 14.33
CA SER A 353 -5.15 14.03 14.98
C SER A 353 -5.02 14.59 16.42
N ASP A 354 -5.89 15.49 16.82
CA ASP A 354 -5.98 16.07 18.18
C ASP A 354 -6.93 15.32 19.11
N ALA A 355 -7.69 14.34 18.60
CA ALA A 355 -8.68 13.61 19.40
C ALA A 355 -8.05 12.58 20.38
N LEU A 356 -6.74 12.33 20.30
CA LEU A 356 -5.96 11.43 21.19
C LEU A 356 -6.63 10.05 21.40
N ARG A 357 -7.18 9.48 20.33
CA ARG A 357 -7.87 8.17 20.38
C ARG A 357 -7.00 7.05 19.82
N PRO A 358 -7.12 5.82 20.37
CA PRO A 358 -6.32 4.68 19.87
C PRO A 358 -6.68 4.26 18.45
N VAL A 359 -7.96 4.42 18.05
CA VAL A 359 -8.42 4.12 16.68
C VAL A 359 -8.36 5.39 15.83
N LYS A 360 -7.46 5.41 14.86
CA LYS A 360 -7.29 6.54 13.92
C LYS A 360 -8.33 6.56 12.79
N ALA A 361 -8.88 5.39 12.47
CA ALA A 361 -9.95 5.22 11.47
C ALA A 361 -10.66 3.89 11.71
N ALA A 362 -11.96 3.86 11.47
CA ALA A 362 -12.71 2.61 11.38
C ALA A 362 -13.50 2.55 10.08
N THR A 363 -13.54 1.36 9.47
CA THR A 363 -14.39 1.07 8.30
C THR A 363 -15.55 0.20 8.76
N PHE A 364 -16.77 0.62 8.47
CA PHE A 364 -17.96 -0.23 8.56
C PHE A 364 -18.00 -1.10 7.30
N ALA A 365 -17.28 -2.23 7.38
CA ALA A 365 -16.98 -3.05 6.20
C ALA A 365 -18.25 -3.59 5.53
N SER A 366 -19.27 -3.95 6.31
CA SER A 366 -20.60 -4.32 5.79
C SER A 366 -21.28 -3.18 5.03
N HIS A 367 -21.10 -1.92 5.46
CA HIS A 367 -21.68 -0.77 4.74
C HIS A 367 -20.86 -0.36 3.52
N LYS A 368 -19.56 -0.60 3.53
CA LYS A 368 -18.67 -0.24 2.43
C LYS A 368 -18.73 -1.23 1.28
N TRP A 369 -18.86 -2.53 1.58
CA TRP A 369 -18.77 -3.61 0.62
C TRP A 369 -19.99 -4.52 0.68
N GLN A 370 -20.81 -4.51 -0.37
CA GLN A 370 -22.01 -5.35 -0.44
C GLN A 370 -21.71 -6.84 -0.23
N TRP A 371 -20.64 -7.35 -0.81
CA TRP A 371 -20.26 -8.75 -0.66
C TRP A 371 -19.89 -9.15 0.77
N ILE A 372 -19.37 -8.21 1.58
CA ILE A 372 -19.15 -8.44 3.03
C ILE A 372 -20.48 -8.42 3.77
N ASP A 373 -21.36 -7.46 3.44
CA ASP A 373 -22.68 -7.40 4.06
C ASP A 373 -23.51 -8.65 3.78
N ASP A 374 -23.55 -9.12 2.55
CA ASP A 374 -24.25 -10.36 2.17
C ASP A 374 -23.76 -11.54 3.01
N ALA A 375 -22.44 -11.70 3.15
CA ALA A 375 -21.86 -12.81 3.91
C ALA A 375 -22.06 -12.68 5.42
N ALA A 376 -21.93 -11.46 5.97
CA ALA A 376 -22.09 -11.18 7.39
C ALA A 376 -23.56 -11.24 7.82
N SER A 377 -24.47 -10.62 7.06
CA SER A 377 -25.90 -10.59 7.33
C SER A 377 -26.54 -11.98 7.30
N ALA A 378 -26.12 -12.84 6.37
CA ALA A 378 -26.56 -14.24 6.32
C ALA A 378 -26.23 -15.02 7.62
N ARG A 379 -25.31 -14.50 8.44
CA ARG A 379 -24.87 -15.08 9.71
C ARG A 379 -25.26 -14.24 10.94
N GLY A 380 -26.05 -13.19 10.73
CA GLY A 380 -26.48 -12.27 11.79
C GLY A 380 -25.40 -11.34 12.32
N PHE A 381 -24.38 -11.04 11.49
CA PHE A 381 -23.26 -10.16 11.87
C PHE A 381 -23.24 -8.84 11.08
N VAL A 382 -22.52 -7.88 11.68
CA VAL A 382 -22.01 -6.66 11.02
C VAL A 382 -20.49 -6.63 11.19
N ALA A 383 -19.77 -6.40 10.12
CA ALA A 383 -18.31 -6.36 10.12
C ALA A 383 -17.78 -4.92 10.22
N VAL A 384 -16.87 -4.71 11.16
CA VAL A 384 -16.17 -3.43 11.40
C VAL A 384 -14.67 -3.67 11.44
N ARG A 385 -13.89 -2.79 10.83
CA ARG A 385 -12.41 -2.83 10.86
C ARG A 385 -11.88 -1.54 11.46
N ALA A 386 -11.05 -1.65 12.49
CA ALA A 386 -10.39 -0.52 13.15
C ALA A 386 -8.89 -0.51 12.83
N SER A 387 -8.34 0.66 12.52
CA SER A 387 -6.92 0.87 12.26
C SER A 387 -6.26 1.62 13.41
N MET A 388 -5.18 1.05 13.98
CA MET A 388 -4.47 1.55 15.15
C MET A 388 -2.97 1.71 14.84
N GLY A 389 -2.32 2.63 15.57
CA GLY A 389 -0.88 2.90 15.48
C GLY A 389 -0.53 3.86 14.34
N HIS A 390 0.46 4.69 14.62
CA HIS A 390 1.10 5.60 13.66
C HIS A 390 2.54 5.89 14.12
N ALA A 391 3.32 6.62 13.34
CA ALA A 391 4.75 6.83 13.57
C ALA A 391 5.09 7.36 14.98
N ASP A 392 4.24 8.22 15.56
CA ASP A 392 4.46 8.81 16.88
C ASP A 392 3.73 8.05 18.00
N ASP A 393 2.98 7.00 17.70
CA ASP A 393 2.25 6.17 18.68
C ASP A 393 2.54 4.69 18.47
N VAL A 394 3.79 4.32 18.62
CA VAL A 394 4.22 2.92 18.58
C VAL A 394 3.90 2.18 19.88
N ALA A 395 3.67 2.90 20.98
CA ALA A 395 3.43 2.32 22.29
C ALA A 395 2.12 1.51 22.32
N VAL A 396 1.07 1.95 21.63
CA VAL A 396 -0.19 1.21 21.54
C VAL A 396 0.03 -0.17 20.94
N LEU A 397 0.97 -0.32 19.99
CA LEU A 397 1.25 -1.58 19.31
C LEU A 397 2.13 -2.55 20.12
N GLN A 398 2.65 -2.15 21.29
CA GLN A 398 3.38 -3.04 22.19
C GLN A 398 2.47 -3.89 23.06
N ARG A 399 1.18 -3.57 23.10
CA ARG A 399 0.16 -4.31 23.84
C ARG A 399 -0.10 -5.66 23.19
N ASP A 400 -0.57 -6.65 23.94
CA ASP A 400 -0.99 -7.94 23.37
C ASP A 400 -2.25 -7.82 22.50
N ASP A 401 -2.62 -8.89 21.81
CA ASP A 401 -3.74 -8.88 20.88
C ASP A 401 -5.08 -8.72 21.58
N ASP A 402 -5.26 -9.30 22.78
CA ASP A 402 -6.50 -9.18 23.55
C ASP A 402 -6.70 -7.74 24.05
N GLU A 403 -5.62 -7.08 24.44
CA GLU A 403 -5.68 -5.67 24.87
C GLU A 403 -5.95 -4.74 23.66
N LEU A 404 -5.33 -4.99 22.51
CA LEU A 404 -5.64 -4.25 21.28
C LEU A 404 -7.08 -4.45 20.82
N ALA A 405 -7.58 -5.68 20.89
CA ALA A 405 -8.97 -6.01 20.57
C ALA A 405 -9.95 -5.25 21.47
N ARG A 406 -9.68 -5.26 22.79
CA ARG A 406 -10.51 -4.55 23.78
C ARG A 406 -10.48 -3.04 23.54
N LEU A 407 -9.30 -2.44 23.36
CA LEU A 407 -9.16 -1.00 23.08
C LEU A 407 -9.88 -0.58 21.80
N ALA A 408 -9.75 -1.37 20.75
CA ALA A 408 -10.44 -1.10 19.48
C ALA A 408 -11.96 -1.19 19.65
N ALA A 409 -12.46 -2.23 20.36
CA ALA A 409 -13.88 -2.42 20.60
C ALA A 409 -14.47 -1.30 21.48
N ASP A 410 -13.78 -0.89 22.54
CA ASP A 410 -14.21 0.19 23.43
C ASP A 410 -14.25 1.54 22.67
N ASP A 411 -13.23 1.81 21.86
CA ASP A 411 -13.15 3.05 21.08
C ASP A 411 -14.22 3.12 19.99
N VAL A 412 -14.40 2.04 19.23
CA VAL A 412 -15.44 1.95 18.21
C VAL A 412 -16.82 2.06 18.83
N ALA A 413 -17.08 1.39 19.97
CA ALA A 413 -18.35 1.46 20.68
C ALA A 413 -18.67 2.89 21.15
N PHE A 414 -17.66 3.62 21.61
CA PHE A 414 -17.82 5.03 22.00
C PHE A 414 -18.13 5.93 20.80
N VAL A 415 -17.29 5.88 19.75
CA VAL A 415 -17.41 6.78 18.58
C VAL A 415 -18.66 6.47 17.76
N ALA A 416 -18.97 5.20 17.55
CA ALA A 416 -20.13 4.76 16.78
C ALA A 416 -21.39 4.61 17.66
N ARG A 417 -21.33 4.96 18.96
CA ARG A 417 -22.45 4.91 19.91
C ARG A 417 -23.14 3.53 19.97
N LEU A 418 -22.34 2.46 20.00
CA LEU A 418 -22.84 1.08 19.99
C LEU A 418 -23.31 0.62 21.41
N GLY A 419 -23.35 1.50 22.37
CA GLY A 419 -23.82 1.20 23.73
C GLY A 419 -22.90 0.18 24.42
N ARG A 420 -23.48 -0.96 24.83
CA ARG A 420 -22.76 -2.06 25.51
C ARG A 420 -22.41 -3.21 24.56
N ALA A 421 -22.66 -3.07 23.26
CA ALA A 421 -22.35 -4.10 22.29
C ALA A 421 -20.86 -4.47 22.34
N ARG A 422 -20.59 -5.76 22.25
CA ARG A 422 -19.25 -6.30 22.18
C ARG A 422 -19.12 -7.16 20.90
N PRO A 423 -17.95 -7.16 20.25
CA PRO A 423 -17.78 -8.04 19.12
C PRO A 423 -17.87 -9.50 19.56
N ALA A 424 -18.59 -10.31 18.79
CA ALA A 424 -18.70 -11.75 19.01
C ALA A 424 -17.45 -12.50 18.53
N ALA A 425 -16.74 -11.93 17.53
CA ALA A 425 -15.46 -12.44 17.06
C ALA A 425 -14.54 -11.28 16.72
N VAL A 426 -13.25 -11.45 16.98
CA VAL A 426 -12.21 -10.43 16.73
C VAL A 426 -10.98 -11.09 16.12
N ARG A 427 -10.32 -10.37 15.22
CA ARG A 427 -8.99 -10.71 14.72
C ARG A 427 -8.10 -9.47 14.74
N VAL A 428 -6.92 -9.60 15.32
CA VAL A 428 -5.87 -8.59 15.30
C VAL A 428 -4.83 -9.00 14.26
N THR A 429 -4.56 -8.12 13.29
CA THR A 429 -3.51 -8.31 12.29
C THR A 429 -2.47 -7.22 12.46
N ARG A 430 -1.22 -7.60 12.69
CA ARG A 430 -0.09 -6.68 12.87
C ARG A 430 0.74 -6.59 11.61
N TRP A 431 0.99 -5.37 11.18
CA TRP A 431 1.84 -5.05 10.04
C TRP A 431 3.11 -4.35 10.54
N GLY A 432 4.07 -5.13 11.04
CA GLY A 432 5.35 -4.63 11.55
C GLY A 432 6.19 -4.01 10.42
N GLY A 433 6.56 -2.74 10.57
CA GLY A 433 7.27 -1.99 9.52
C GLY A 433 6.52 -1.94 8.20
N GLY A 434 5.18 -2.04 8.25
CA GLY A 434 4.33 -2.25 7.07
C GLY A 434 4.37 -1.12 6.05
N LEU A 435 4.56 0.12 6.47
CA LEU A 435 4.51 1.30 5.61
C LEU A 435 5.84 2.05 5.65
N PRO A 436 6.48 2.37 4.52
CA PRO A 436 7.60 3.30 4.49
C PRO A 436 7.11 4.72 4.80
N ARG A 437 7.92 5.48 5.55
CA ARG A 437 7.68 6.90 5.80
C ARG A 437 8.19 7.72 4.62
N TYR A 438 7.49 8.80 4.33
CA TYR A 438 7.79 9.67 3.20
C TYR A 438 8.10 11.10 3.68
N PRO A 439 9.25 11.32 4.35
CA PRO A 439 9.64 12.66 4.78
C PRO A 439 9.96 13.58 3.59
N VAL A 440 10.09 14.85 3.87
CA VAL A 440 10.61 15.84 2.90
C VAL A 440 11.94 15.34 2.31
N GLY A 441 12.06 15.38 0.98
CA GLY A 441 13.22 14.86 0.24
C GLY A 441 13.15 13.35 -0.09
N HIS A 442 12.08 12.64 0.31
CA HIS A 442 11.93 11.20 0.04
C HIS A 442 11.98 10.86 -1.46
N VAL A 443 11.34 11.68 -2.30
CA VAL A 443 11.30 11.43 -3.76
C VAL A 443 12.71 11.44 -4.36
N ASP A 444 13.54 12.41 -3.96
CA ASP A 444 14.92 12.50 -4.44
C ASP A 444 15.78 11.36 -3.88
N ARG A 445 15.53 10.93 -2.62
CA ARG A 445 16.15 9.74 -2.03
C ARG A 445 15.82 8.48 -2.83
N ALA A 446 14.55 8.24 -3.12
CA ALA A 446 14.09 7.11 -3.91
C ALA A 446 14.74 7.09 -5.31
N GLN A 447 14.90 8.26 -5.91
CA GLN A 447 15.60 8.40 -7.18
C GLN A 447 17.08 8.04 -7.06
N ARG A 448 17.81 8.57 -6.07
CA ARG A 448 19.24 8.24 -5.85
C ARG A 448 19.45 6.75 -5.58
N ILE A 449 18.57 6.11 -4.80
CA ILE A 449 18.61 4.65 -4.58
C ILE A 449 18.45 3.92 -5.92
N THR A 450 17.46 4.32 -6.69
CA THR A 450 17.15 3.72 -8.00
C THR A 450 18.37 3.82 -8.91
N GLU A 451 18.94 5.01 -9.11
CA GLU A 451 20.10 5.25 -9.96
C GLU A 451 21.32 4.44 -9.51
N ALA A 452 21.58 4.42 -8.19
CA ALA A 452 22.71 3.67 -7.63
C ALA A 452 22.60 2.15 -7.84
N LEU A 453 21.40 1.57 -7.72
CA LEU A 453 21.17 0.14 -7.94
C LEU A 453 21.10 -0.20 -9.43
N GLU A 454 20.53 0.69 -10.22
CA GLU A 454 20.41 0.52 -11.66
C GLU A 454 21.73 0.68 -12.41
N SER A 455 22.77 1.25 -11.78
CA SER A 455 24.14 1.20 -12.29
C SER A 455 24.74 -0.22 -12.23
N LEU A 456 24.14 -1.12 -11.42
CA LEU A 456 24.55 -2.52 -11.31
C LEU A 456 23.83 -3.36 -12.37
N PRO A 457 24.55 -3.95 -13.33
CA PRO A 457 23.93 -4.67 -14.45
C PRO A 457 22.98 -5.78 -14.00
N GLY A 458 21.76 -5.79 -14.52
CA GLY A 458 20.75 -6.81 -14.22
C GLY A 458 20.12 -6.69 -12.82
N LEU A 459 20.27 -5.57 -12.12
CA LEU A 459 19.57 -5.30 -10.86
C LEU A 459 18.52 -4.20 -11.06
N ALA A 460 17.32 -4.44 -10.54
CA ALA A 460 16.24 -3.44 -10.50
C ALA A 460 15.52 -3.50 -9.15
N VAL A 461 14.77 -2.43 -8.82
CA VAL A 461 14.03 -2.33 -7.56
C VAL A 461 12.60 -1.88 -7.80
N CYS A 462 11.68 -2.42 -7.01
CA CYS A 462 10.29 -1.98 -6.94
C CYS A 462 9.73 -2.13 -5.51
N GLY A 463 8.56 -1.56 -5.28
CA GLY A 463 7.88 -1.64 -3.99
C GLY A 463 7.43 -0.30 -3.46
N ALA A 464 6.72 -0.33 -2.35
CA ALA A 464 6.09 0.84 -1.73
C ALA A 464 7.08 1.93 -1.27
N ALA A 465 8.37 1.64 -1.19
CA ALA A 465 9.39 2.61 -0.77
C ALA A 465 9.76 3.64 -1.85
N PHE A 466 9.26 3.51 -3.08
CA PHE A 466 9.72 4.31 -4.23
C PHE A 466 8.66 5.30 -4.74
N ASP A 467 7.65 4.82 -5.47
CA ASP A 467 6.73 5.69 -6.23
C ASP A 467 5.37 5.90 -5.54
N GLY A 468 5.16 5.34 -4.35
CA GLY A 468 3.93 5.46 -3.57
C GLY A 468 3.56 4.17 -2.85
N VAL A 469 2.86 4.31 -1.71
CA VAL A 469 2.41 3.16 -0.89
C VAL A 469 1.18 2.47 -1.49
N GLY A 470 0.46 3.13 -2.41
CA GLY A 470 -0.75 2.60 -3.03
C GLY A 470 -0.45 1.41 -3.96
N ILE A 471 -1.39 0.47 -4.05
CA ILE A 471 -1.26 -0.75 -4.86
C ILE A 471 -0.95 -0.44 -6.32
N ALA A 472 -1.67 0.54 -6.92
CA ALA A 472 -1.44 0.95 -8.31
C ALA A 472 -0.01 1.50 -8.53
N ALA A 473 0.52 2.28 -7.57
CA ALA A 473 1.89 2.79 -7.64
C ALA A 473 2.92 1.65 -7.52
N CYS A 474 2.67 0.68 -6.64
CA CYS A 474 3.49 -0.52 -6.51
C CYS A 474 3.52 -1.36 -7.79
N ILE A 475 2.38 -1.50 -8.47
CA ILE A 475 2.26 -2.22 -9.75
C ILE A 475 3.00 -1.45 -10.85
N ASN A 476 2.77 -0.13 -10.97
CA ASN A 476 3.46 0.70 -11.95
C ASN A 476 4.99 0.59 -11.83
N ARG A 477 5.51 0.71 -10.60
CA ARG A 477 6.95 0.56 -10.36
C ARG A 477 7.47 -0.83 -10.67
N ALA A 478 6.68 -1.86 -10.43
CA ALA A 478 6.99 -3.23 -10.78
C ALA A 478 7.09 -3.43 -12.30
N GLU A 479 6.18 -2.84 -13.08
CA GLU A 479 6.21 -2.87 -14.54
C GLU A 479 7.45 -2.15 -15.10
N VAL A 480 7.84 -1.01 -14.53
CA VAL A 480 9.06 -0.29 -14.90
C VAL A 480 10.30 -1.15 -14.64
N ALA A 481 10.39 -1.78 -13.46
CA ALA A 481 11.51 -2.66 -13.11
C ALA A 481 11.60 -3.88 -14.04
N ALA A 482 10.46 -4.50 -14.36
CA ALA A 482 10.38 -5.63 -15.29
C ALA A 482 10.81 -5.25 -16.72
N ALA A 483 10.32 -4.12 -17.23
CA ALA A 483 10.66 -3.63 -18.56
C ALA A 483 12.17 -3.37 -18.69
N ARG A 484 12.78 -2.77 -17.66
CA ARG A 484 14.22 -2.52 -17.61
C ARG A 484 15.05 -3.80 -17.64
N VAL A 485 14.71 -4.78 -16.80
CA VAL A 485 15.38 -6.08 -16.78
C VAL A 485 15.23 -6.79 -18.12
N SER A 486 14.03 -6.78 -18.70
CA SER A 486 13.75 -7.36 -20.01
C SER A 486 14.61 -6.73 -21.13
N GLN A 487 14.69 -5.40 -21.16
CA GLN A 487 15.50 -4.65 -22.14
C GLN A 487 16.99 -5.00 -22.00
N ARG A 488 17.50 -5.04 -20.78
CA ARG A 488 18.91 -5.38 -20.53
C ARG A 488 19.28 -6.77 -21.04
N LEU A 489 18.45 -7.76 -20.72
CA LEU A 489 18.67 -9.14 -21.15
C LEU A 489 18.53 -9.32 -22.67
N GLY A 490 17.78 -8.46 -23.37
CA GLY A 490 17.72 -8.42 -24.83
C GLY A 490 19.04 -7.96 -25.44
N GLN A 491 19.63 -6.89 -24.92
CA GLN A 491 20.92 -6.36 -25.37
C GLN A 491 22.07 -7.36 -25.18
N ASP A 492 22.10 -8.08 -24.03
CA ASP A 492 23.11 -9.12 -23.79
C ASP A 492 22.95 -10.34 -24.70
N GLY A 493 21.77 -10.58 -25.28
CA GLY A 493 21.50 -11.64 -26.28
C GLY A 493 22.10 -11.34 -27.64
N GLU A 494 22.10 -10.09 -28.09
CA GLU A 494 22.65 -9.67 -29.35
C GLU A 494 24.18 -9.86 -29.42
N TRP A 495 24.91 -9.73 -28.32
CA TRP A 495 26.35 -9.96 -28.22
C TRP A 495 26.76 -11.44 -28.25
N ARG A 496 25.82 -12.39 -28.11
CA ARG A 496 26.09 -13.84 -28.10
C ARG A 496 26.03 -14.46 -29.49
N HIS A 497 25.58 -13.72 -30.50
CA HIS A 497 25.44 -14.16 -31.91
C HIS A 497 26.34 -13.43 -32.90
N GLY A 498 27.28 -12.59 -32.43
CA GLY A 498 28.28 -11.89 -33.23
C GLY A 498 29.68 -12.51 -33.15
#